data_3614d93a4becf62cf7fdf0a8e5dab7bb
#
_entry.id   3614d93a4becf62cf7fdf0a8e5dab7bb
#
_cell.length_a   1.000
_cell.length_b   1.000
_cell.length_c   1.000
_cell.angle_alpha   90.00
_cell.angle_beta   90.00
_cell.angle_gamma   90.00
#
_symmetry.space_group_name_H-M   'P 1'
#
loop_
_entity.id
_entity.type
_entity.pdbx_description
1 polymer ?
#
loop_
_entity_poly.entity_id
_entity_poly.type
_entity_poly.pdbx_seq_one_letter_code
_entity_poly.pdbx_strand_id
1 'polypeptide(L)'
;LASINYHFGSKEALFREICADHLSQINVRRHALLDAAVARGAKMSVEDVLEAFVRPSIEFAHSRDESNALLVQLFMQQIHSGDNALERVLIEAEQPAVRRFLAELARLLPEIPKRRLVAGFSHFAGSALHAIAHARVSSLIAGKELTPLSGAATVESLVSFGAGGLRALQSLSRK
;
A
#
# COMPACT_ATOMS: atom_id res chain seq x y z
N LEU A 1 2.61 28.29 -16.52
CA LEU A 1 3.63 27.29 -16.90
C LEU A 1 5.06 27.79 -16.64
N ALA A 2 5.41 29.06 -17.01
CA ALA A 2 6.76 29.62 -16.77
C ALA A 2 7.16 29.66 -15.28
N SER A 3 6.22 29.95 -14.38
CA SER A 3 6.45 30.00 -12.92
C SER A 3 6.76 28.63 -12.32
N ILE A 4 6.15 27.57 -12.81
CA ILE A 4 6.39 26.18 -12.35
C ILE A 4 7.79 25.71 -12.73
N ASN A 5 8.24 26.00 -13.94
CA ASN A 5 9.59 25.68 -14.40
C ASN A 5 10.69 26.42 -13.62
N TYR A 6 10.38 27.59 -13.07
CA TYR A 6 11.35 28.37 -12.28
C TYR A 6 11.60 27.76 -10.89
N HIS A 7 10.57 27.19 -10.25
CA HIS A 7 10.69 26.65 -8.89
C HIS A 7 11.06 25.18 -8.85
N PHE A 8 10.57 24.37 -9.79
CA PHE A 8 10.69 22.90 -9.76
C PHE A 8 11.56 22.33 -10.90
N GLY A 9 12.03 23.15 -11.82
CA GLY A 9 12.88 22.75 -12.94
C GLY A 9 12.16 22.00 -14.05
N SER A 10 11.24 21.06 -13.70
CA SER A 10 10.41 20.36 -14.67
C SER A 10 9.07 19.91 -14.05
N LYS A 11 8.11 19.55 -14.91
CA LYS A 11 6.83 18.99 -14.49
C LYS A 11 7.01 17.64 -13.74
N GLU A 12 7.97 16.85 -14.18
CA GLU A 12 8.30 15.57 -13.58
C GLU A 12 8.92 15.75 -12.19
N ALA A 13 9.75 16.79 -11.99
CA ALA A 13 10.32 17.11 -10.69
C ALA A 13 9.23 17.53 -9.68
N LEU A 14 8.32 18.42 -10.10
CA LEU A 14 7.16 18.81 -9.29
C LEU A 14 6.31 17.58 -8.91
N PHE A 15 6.01 16.72 -9.88
CA PHE A 15 5.22 15.50 -9.64
C PHE A 15 5.88 14.57 -8.62
N ARG A 16 7.20 14.35 -8.74
CA ARG A 16 7.98 13.55 -7.78
C ARG A 16 7.92 14.12 -6.37
N GLU A 17 8.04 15.44 -6.23
CA GLU A 17 7.96 16.10 -4.92
C GLU A 17 6.57 15.93 -4.28
N ILE A 18 5.50 16.13 -5.06
CA ILE A 18 4.13 15.89 -4.59
C ILE A 18 3.94 14.43 -4.17
N CYS A 19 4.41 13.46 -4.95
CA CYS A 19 4.32 12.04 -4.59
C CYS A 19 5.09 11.73 -3.31
N ALA A 20 6.31 12.25 -3.15
CA ALA A 20 7.13 12.03 -1.96
C ALA A 20 6.45 12.59 -0.69
N ASP A 21 5.86 13.78 -0.79
CA ASP A 21 5.13 14.39 0.33
C ASP A 21 3.92 13.54 0.74
N HIS A 22 3.08 13.13 -0.21
CA HIS A 22 1.92 12.28 0.09
C HIS A 22 2.30 10.91 0.65
N LEU A 23 3.33 10.26 0.11
CA LEU A 23 3.85 9.00 0.65
C LEU A 23 4.37 9.19 2.08
N SER A 24 5.04 10.30 2.36
CA SER A 24 5.49 10.65 3.72
C SER A 24 4.32 10.74 4.68
N GLN A 25 3.24 11.45 4.32
CA GLN A 25 2.04 11.58 5.14
C GLN A 25 1.35 10.22 5.38
N ILE A 26 1.24 9.38 4.34
CA ILE A 26 0.72 8.01 4.47
C ILE A 26 1.59 7.19 5.43
N ASN A 27 2.92 7.28 5.32
CA ASN A 27 3.84 6.54 6.16
C ASN A 27 3.82 7.00 7.62
N VAL A 28 3.65 8.28 7.90
CA VAL A 28 3.41 8.78 9.27
C VAL A 28 2.19 8.09 9.89
N ARG A 29 1.08 8.01 9.16
CA ARG A 29 -0.14 7.34 9.64
C ARG A 29 0.05 5.83 9.79
N ARG A 30 0.72 5.18 8.85
CA ARG A 30 1.10 3.75 8.93
C ARG A 30 1.89 3.46 10.20
N HIS A 31 2.90 4.28 10.48
CA HIS A 31 3.73 4.11 11.69
C HIS A 31 2.91 4.31 12.97
N ALA A 32 2.06 5.31 13.05
CA ALA A 32 1.20 5.54 14.21
C ALA A 32 0.25 4.35 14.47
N LEU A 33 -0.36 3.81 13.43
CA LEU A 33 -1.23 2.62 13.54
C LEU A 33 -0.44 1.37 13.95
N LEU A 34 0.75 1.17 13.39
CA LEU A 34 1.62 0.06 13.76
C LEU A 34 2.08 0.19 15.22
N ASP A 35 2.44 1.38 15.70
CA ASP A 35 2.80 1.63 17.09
C ASP A 35 1.65 1.27 18.03
N ALA A 36 0.43 1.67 17.69
CA ALA A 36 -0.76 1.32 18.44
C ALA A 36 -1.02 -0.21 18.44
N ALA A 37 -0.74 -0.90 17.34
CA ALA A 37 -0.83 -2.35 17.28
C ALA A 37 0.25 -3.03 18.15
N VAL A 38 1.49 -2.59 18.05
CA VAL A 38 2.62 -3.11 18.85
C VAL A 38 2.39 -2.91 20.35
N ALA A 39 1.82 -1.78 20.75
CA ALA A 39 1.48 -1.50 22.16
C ALA A 39 0.50 -2.53 22.77
N ARG A 40 -0.26 -3.27 21.96
CA ARG A 40 -1.13 -4.36 22.43
C ARG A 40 -0.35 -5.62 22.83
N GLY A 41 0.96 -5.67 22.57
CA GLY A 41 1.83 -6.77 22.97
C GLY A 41 1.40 -8.12 22.39
N ALA A 42 1.20 -9.13 23.25
CA ALA A 42 0.83 -10.50 22.84
C ALA A 42 -0.55 -10.59 22.13
N LYS A 43 -1.37 -9.54 22.17
CA LYS A 43 -2.67 -9.50 21.48
C LYS A 43 -2.57 -8.98 20.04
N MET A 44 -1.40 -8.52 19.60
CA MET A 44 -1.19 -8.08 18.22
C MET A 44 -1.29 -9.27 17.27
N SER A 45 -2.08 -9.11 16.21
CA SER A 45 -2.29 -10.13 15.17
C SER A 45 -1.65 -9.74 13.84
N VAL A 46 -1.58 -10.67 12.91
CA VAL A 46 -1.15 -10.41 11.51
C VAL A 46 -2.09 -9.40 10.86
N GLU A 47 -3.39 -9.51 11.11
CA GLU A 47 -4.41 -8.60 10.61
C GLU A 47 -4.15 -7.17 11.04
N ASP A 48 -3.78 -6.94 12.30
CA ASP A 48 -3.47 -5.61 12.81
C ASP A 48 -2.32 -4.95 12.07
N VAL A 49 -1.28 -5.73 11.76
CA VAL A 49 -0.12 -5.24 11.01
C VAL A 49 -0.51 -4.93 9.57
N LEU A 50 -1.26 -5.80 8.91
CA LEU A 50 -1.70 -5.58 7.53
C LEU A 50 -2.68 -4.41 7.43
N GLU A 51 -3.58 -4.27 8.41
CA GLU A 51 -4.51 -3.14 8.47
C GLU A 51 -3.79 -1.81 8.65
N ALA A 52 -2.81 -1.75 9.56
CA ALA A 52 -1.99 -0.57 9.78
C ALA A 52 -1.25 -0.13 8.49
N PHE A 53 -0.87 -1.09 7.64
CA PHE A 53 -0.21 -0.80 6.36
C PHE A 53 -1.19 -0.29 5.30
N VAL A 54 -2.34 -0.95 5.11
CA VAL A 54 -3.20 -0.71 3.96
C VAL A 54 -4.23 0.41 4.19
N ARG A 55 -4.75 0.54 5.43
CA ARG A 55 -5.81 1.49 5.77
C ARG A 55 -5.51 2.93 5.33
N PRO A 56 -4.35 3.54 5.64
CA PRO A 56 -4.08 4.92 5.25
C PRO A 56 -4.12 5.16 3.75
N SER A 57 -3.64 4.21 2.95
CA SER A 57 -3.66 4.30 1.48
C SER A 57 -5.07 4.18 0.91
N ILE A 58 -5.89 3.27 1.45
CA ILE A 58 -7.29 3.10 1.02
C ILE A 58 -8.12 4.32 1.40
N GLU A 59 -7.96 4.84 2.62
CA GLU A 59 -8.65 6.05 3.07
C GLU A 59 -8.28 7.26 2.22
N PHE A 60 -6.99 7.40 1.87
CA PHE A 60 -6.53 8.44 0.96
C PHE A 60 -7.20 8.33 -0.41
N ALA A 61 -7.22 7.14 -1.00
CA ALA A 61 -7.80 6.91 -2.32
C ALA A 61 -9.34 7.05 -2.36
N HIS A 62 -10.02 6.80 -1.22
CA HIS A 62 -11.47 6.93 -1.09
C HIS A 62 -11.89 8.26 -0.47
N SER A 63 -10.96 9.19 -0.29
CA SER A 63 -11.31 10.53 0.19
C SER A 63 -12.21 11.23 -0.83
N ARG A 64 -13.04 12.16 -0.35
CA ARG A 64 -13.88 13.00 -1.23
C ARG A 64 -13.10 14.14 -1.91
N ASP A 65 -11.81 14.21 -1.70
CA ASP A 65 -10.93 15.18 -2.32
C ASP A 65 -10.58 14.72 -3.74
N GLU A 66 -11.08 15.42 -4.74
CA GLU A 66 -10.82 15.14 -6.16
C GLU A 66 -9.31 15.19 -6.48
N SER A 67 -8.55 16.00 -5.76
CA SER A 67 -7.10 16.09 -5.91
C SER A 67 -6.42 14.76 -5.59
N ASN A 68 -6.89 14.04 -4.57
CA ASN A 68 -6.35 12.75 -4.18
C ASN A 68 -6.65 11.67 -5.24
N ALA A 69 -7.84 11.68 -5.82
CA ALA A 69 -8.18 10.75 -6.90
C ALA A 69 -7.30 10.98 -8.14
N LEU A 70 -7.07 12.25 -8.50
CA LEU A 70 -6.17 12.61 -9.59
C LEU A 70 -4.72 12.18 -9.31
N LEU A 71 -4.23 12.41 -8.10
CA LEU A 71 -2.88 12.00 -7.69
C LEU A 71 -2.69 10.50 -7.75
N VAL A 72 -3.65 9.71 -7.27
CA VAL A 72 -3.63 8.25 -7.39
C VAL A 72 -3.57 7.83 -8.86
N GLN A 73 -4.38 8.42 -9.72
CA GLN A 73 -4.39 8.11 -11.15
C GLN A 73 -3.04 8.43 -11.82
N LEU A 74 -2.48 9.61 -11.55
CA LEU A 74 -1.18 10.03 -12.08
C LEU A 74 -0.05 9.13 -11.57
N PHE A 75 -0.08 8.78 -10.28
CA PHE A 75 0.88 7.89 -9.66
C PHE A 75 0.87 6.50 -10.32
N MET A 76 -0.32 5.93 -10.51
CA MET A 76 -0.46 4.62 -11.18
C MET A 76 0.00 4.67 -12.63
N GLN A 77 -0.27 5.76 -13.34
CA GLN A 77 0.20 5.96 -14.72
C GLN A 77 1.73 5.98 -14.79
N GLN A 78 2.38 6.63 -13.82
CA GLN A 78 3.84 6.74 -13.77
C GLN A 78 4.51 5.41 -13.38
N ILE A 79 3.94 4.63 -12.46
CA ILE A 79 4.46 3.28 -12.16
C ILE A 79 4.52 2.41 -13.42
N HIS A 80 3.55 2.54 -14.32
CA HIS A 80 3.53 1.77 -15.58
C HIS A 80 4.43 2.37 -16.68
N SER A 81 4.91 3.60 -16.54
CA SER A 81 5.75 4.25 -17.55
C SER A 81 7.20 3.73 -17.60
N GLY A 82 7.63 3.00 -16.56
CA GLY A 82 9.01 2.51 -16.44
C GLY A 82 10.04 3.60 -16.13
N ASP A 83 9.60 4.74 -15.58
CA ASP A 83 10.51 5.81 -15.13
C ASP A 83 11.33 5.39 -13.92
N ASN A 84 12.59 5.02 -14.17
CA ASN A 84 13.56 4.62 -13.14
C ASN A 84 13.82 5.71 -12.08
N ALA A 85 13.55 6.98 -12.37
CA ALA A 85 13.75 8.06 -11.42
C ALA A 85 12.61 8.10 -10.40
N LEU A 86 11.36 7.94 -10.84
CA LEU A 86 10.22 7.81 -9.95
C LEU A 86 10.31 6.53 -9.12
N GLU A 87 10.68 5.41 -9.73
CA GLU A 87 10.86 4.13 -9.03
C GLU A 87 11.83 4.28 -7.84
N ARG A 88 12.95 4.99 -8.02
CA ARG A 88 13.88 5.26 -6.93
C ARG A 88 13.25 6.08 -5.81
N VAL A 89 12.53 7.14 -6.13
CA VAL A 89 11.82 7.96 -5.12
C VAL A 89 10.83 7.12 -4.31
N LEU A 90 10.09 6.24 -4.99
CA LEU A 90 9.16 5.32 -4.32
C LEU A 90 9.88 4.34 -3.41
N ILE A 91 10.98 3.74 -3.88
CA ILE A 91 11.78 2.82 -3.06
C ILE A 91 12.33 3.53 -1.83
N GLU A 92 12.89 4.72 -1.99
CA GLU A 92 13.46 5.51 -0.88
C GLU A 92 12.38 5.90 0.14
N ALA A 93 11.21 6.32 -0.31
CA ALA A 93 10.10 6.71 0.56
C ALA A 93 9.45 5.52 1.29
N GLU A 94 9.27 4.39 0.62
CA GLU A 94 8.55 3.23 1.15
C GLU A 94 9.44 2.25 1.93
N GLN A 95 10.74 2.14 1.59
CA GLN A 95 11.62 1.13 2.14
C GLN A 95 11.72 1.13 3.68
N PRO A 96 11.81 2.29 4.38
CA PRO A 96 11.87 2.30 5.85
C PRO A 96 10.59 1.74 6.48
N ALA A 97 9.43 2.14 5.94
CA ALA A 97 8.13 1.66 6.40
C ALA A 97 8.00 0.15 6.16
N VAL A 98 8.21 -0.31 4.92
CA VAL A 98 8.11 -1.73 4.54
C VAL A 98 9.03 -2.61 5.40
N ARG A 99 10.26 -2.20 5.67
CA ARG A 99 11.18 -2.95 6.54
C ARG A 99 10.62 -3.14 7.94
N ARG A 100 10.00 -2.11 8.50
CA ARG A 100 9.41 -2.18 9.84
C ARG A 100 8.21 -3.13 9.88
N PHE A 101 7.31 -3.05 8.90
CA PHE A 101 6.17 -3.96 8.79
C PHE A 101 6.61 -5.42 8.61
N LEU A 102 7.60 -5.67 7.76
CA LEU A 102 8.18 -7.00 7.58
C LEU A 102 8.83 -7.54 8.85
N ALA A 103 9.45 -6.70 9.68
CA ALA A 103 10.02 -7.12 10.96
C ALA A 103 8.92 -7.59 11.93
N GLU A 104 7.79 -6.88 12.04
CA GLU A 104 6.67 -7.29 12.89
C GLU A 104 5.99 -8.55 12.36
N LEU A 105 5.80 -8.66 11.05
CA LEU A 105 5.27 -9.89 10.45
C LEU A 105 6.21 -11.09 10.66
N ALA A 106 7.52 -10.92 10.57
CA ALA A 106 8.49 -11.98 10.85
C ALA A 106 8.43 -12.44 12.30
N ARG A 107 8.14 -11.54 13.25
CA ARG A 107 7.95 -11.87 14.66
C ARG A 107 6.68 -12.67 14.90
N LEU A 108 5.60 -12.36 14.19
CA LEU A 108 4.30 -13.05 14.29
C LEU A 108 4.27 -14.40 13.53
N LEU A 109 5.10 -14.52 12.50
CA LEU A 109 5.13 -15.66 11.58
C LEU A 109 6.56 -16.23 11.45
N PRO A 110 7.20 -16.64 12.57
CA PRO A 110 8.62 -17.00 12.59
C PRO A 110 8.95 -18.24 11.74
N GLU A 111 7.97 -19.06 11.42
CA GLU A 111 8.15 -20.27 10.60
C GLU A 111 8.24 -19.97 9.09
N ILE A 112 7.90 -18.74 8.66
CA ILE A 112 7.96 -18.36 7.24
C ILE A 112 9.36 -17.87 6.91
N PRO A 113 10.08 -18.51 5.97
CA PRO A 113 11.37 -17.99 5.50
C PRO A 113 11.26 -16.56 4.99
N LYS A 114 12.25 -15.72 5.33
CA LYS A 114 12.26 -14.28 4.98
C LYS A 114 11.91 -14.00 3.51
N ARG A 115 12.47 -14.80 2.58
CA ARG A 115 12.19 -14.64 1.14
C ARG A 115 10.71 -14.83 0.81
N ARG A 116 10.05 -15.82 1.42
CA ARG A 116 8.62 -16.08 1.22
C ARG A 116 7.76 -15.01 1.88
N LEU A 117 8.15 -14.54 3.06
CA LEU A 117 7.45 -13.47 3.76
C LEU A 117 7.47 -12.17 2.93
N VAL A 118 8.63 -11.81 2.38
CA VAL A 118 8.76 -10.64 1.50
C VAL A 118 7.88 -10.80 0.27
N ALA A 119 7.89 -11.96 -0.40
CA ALA A 119 7.04 -12.22 -1.56
C ALA A 119 5.55 -12.13 -1.21
N GLY A 120 5.12 -12.76 -0.10
CA GLY A 120 3.72 -12.70 0.36
C GLY A 120 3.27 -11.28 0.70
N PHE A 121 4.12 -10.51 1.37
CA PHE A 121 3.84 -9.11 1.64
C PHE A 121 3.75 -8.27 0.34
N SER A 122 4.63 -8.53 -0.63
CA SER A 122 4.58 -7.86 -1.94
C SER A 122 3.30 -8.20 -2.71
N HIS A 123 2.82 -9.45 -2.64
CA HIS A 123 1.52 -9.82 -3.23
C HIS A 123 0.36 -9.09 -2.55
N PHE A 124 0.38 -8.97 -1.23
CA PHE A 124 -0.61 -8.20 -0.48
C PHE A 124 -0.59 -6.71 -0.87
N ALA A 125 0.59 -6.09 -0.92
CA ALA A 125 0.74 -4.68 -1.31
C ALA A 125 0.28 -4.45 -2.78
N GLY A 126 0.61 -5.39 -3.68
CA GLY A 126 0.14 -5.36 -5.07
C GLY A 126 -1.39 -5.48 -5.17
N SER A 127 -2.01 -6.32 -4.35
CA SER A 127 -3.49 -6.44 -4.27
C SER A 127 -4.13 -5.13 -3.80
N ALA A 128 -3.51 -4.44 -2.83
CA ALA A 128 -3.97 -3.14 -2.37
C ALA A 128 -3.88 -2.07 -3.46
N LEU A 129 -2.76 -2.01 -4.18
CA LEU A 129 -2.60 -1.11 -5.34
C LEU A 129 -3.63 -1.40 -6.42
N HIS A 130 -3.89 -2.68 -6.72
CA HIS A 130 -4.93 -3.07 -7.67
C HIS A 130 -6.32 -2.62 -7.23
N ALA A 131 -6.67 -2.81 -5.96
CA ALA A 131 -7.96 -2.39 -5.42
C ALA A 131 -8.17 -0.87 -5.52
N ILE A 132 -7.09 -0.08 -5.31
CA ILE A 132 -7.12 1.38 -5.46
C ILE A 132 -7.31 1.78 -6.93
N ALA A 133 -6.52 1.18 -7.83
CA ALA A 133 -6.47 1.60 -9.24
C ALA A 133 -7.64 1.09 -10.08
N HIS A 134 -8.17 -0.08 -9.76
CA HIS A 134 -9.06 -0.84 -10.65
C HIS A 134 -10.39 -1.26 -10.02
N ALA A 135 -10.83 -0.62 -8.94
CA ALA A 135 -12.10 -0.95 -8.28
C ALA A 135 -13.30 -1.00 -9.27
N ARG A 136 -13.37 -0.02 -10.19
CA ARG A 136 -14.40 0.04 -11.22
C ARG A 136 -14.24 -1.06 -12.28
N VAL A 137 -13.02 -1.36 -12.69
CA VAL A 137 -12.75 -2.38 -13.73
C VAL A 137 -13.13 -3.76 -13.22
N SER A 138 -12.82 -4.08 -11.97
CA SER A 138 -13.17 -5.36 -11.35
C SER A 138 -14.67 -5.61 -11.33
N SER A 139 -15.48 -4.56 -11.08
CA SER A 139 -16.95 -4.69 -11.11
C SER A 139 -17.49 -4.91 -12.53
N LEU A 140 -16.89 -4.31 -13.55
CA LEU A 140 -17.27 -4.49 -14.96
C LEU A 140 -16.93 -5.90 -15.47
N ILE A 141 -15.76 -6.45 -15.10
CA ILE A 141 -15.31 -7.80 -15.52
C ILE A 141 -16.27 -8.88 -14.97
N ALA A 142 -16.88 -8.66 -13.80
CA ALA A 142 -17.84 -9.60 -13.22
C ALA A 142 -19.17 -9.70 -13.99
N GLY A 143 -19.36 -8.96 -15.10
CA GLY A 143 -20.51 -9.05 -16.01
C GLY A 143 -21.80 -8.44 -15.47
N LYS A 144 -21.76 -7.76 -14.33
CA LYS A 144 -22.83 -6.93 -13.77
C LYS A 144 -22.19 -5.66 -13.21
N GLU A 145 -22.92 -4.55 -13.25
CA GLU A 145 -22.51 -3.33 -12.55
C GLU A 145 -22.64 -3.56 -11.03
N LEU A 146 -21.59 -4.15 -10.45
CA LEU A 146 -21.50 -4.28 -9.01
C LEU A 146 -21.05 -2.94 -8.44
N THR A 147 -21.71 -2.48 -7.39
CA THR A 147 -21.27 -1.31 -6.65
C THR A 147 -19.90 -1.64 -6.01
N PRO A 148 -18.87 -0.83 -6.25
CA PRO A 148 -17.58 -1.02 -5.59
C PRO A 148 -17.72 -1.02 -4.06
N LEU A 149 -16.88 -1.78 -3.39
CA LEU A 149 -16.82 -1.79 -1.92
C LEU A 149 -16.50 -0.38 -1.38
N SER A 150 -17.07 -0.05 -0.23
CA SER A 150 -16.62 1.13 0.53
C SER A 150 -15.15 1.00 0.95
N GLY A 151 -14.49 2.12 1.27
CA GLY A 151 -13.12 2.08 1.75
C GLY A 151 -12.92 1.13 2.94
N ALA A 152 -13.83 1.16 3.92
CA ALA A 152 -13.78 0.27 5.09
C ALA A 152 -13.91 -1.21 4.69
N ALA A 153 -14.88 -1.56 3.83
CA ALA A 153 -15.05 -2.93 3.36
C ALA A 153 -13.88 -3.40 2.49
N THR A 154 -13.25 -2.50 1.74
CA THR A 154 -12.04 -2.79 0.96
C THR A 154 -10.87 -3.12 1.89
N VAL A 155 -10.68 -2.37 2.98
CA VAL A 155 -9.65 -2.66 3.99
C VAL A 155 -9.88 -4.04 4.61
N GLU A 156 -11.11 -4.31 5.09
CA GLU A 156 -11.47 -5.60 5.70
C GLU A 156 -11.19 -6.78 4.75
N SER A 157 -11.63 -6.67 3.51
CA SER A 157 -11.43 -7.70 2.47
C SER A 157 -9.93 -7.94 2.20
N LEU A 158 -9.15 -6.88 2.01
CA LEU A 158 -7.71 -6.98 1.76
C LEU A 158 -6.96 -7.59 2.93
N VAL A 159 -7.28 -7.17 4.15
CA VAL A 159 -6.64 -7.68 5.37
C VAL A 159 -6.94 -9.17 5.54
N SER A 160 -8.19 -9.58 5.39
CA SER A 160 -8.60 -10.99 5.47
C SER A 160 -7.87 -11.84 4.41
N PHE A 161 -7.85 -11.40 3.16
CA PHE A 161 -7.16 -12.06 2.06
C PHE A 161 -5.65 -12.15 2.31
N GLY A 162 -5.01 -11.05 2.70
CA GLY A 162 -3.58 -11.01 2.95
C GLY A 162 -3.15 -11.87 4.13
N ALA A 163 -3.89 -11.84 5.24
CA ALA A 163 -3.61 -12.66 6.41
C ALA A 163 -3.79 -14.15 6.12
N GLY A 164 -4.84 -14.52 5.40
CA GLY A 164 -5.06 -15.89 4.93
C GLY A 164 -3.92 -16.37 4.02
N GLY A 165 -3.50 -15.54 3.07
CA GLY A 165 -2.38 -15.84 2.18
C GLY A 165 -1.05 -16.02 2.92
N LEU A 166 -0.72 -15.14 3.87
CA LEU A 166 0.50 -15.25 4.66
C LEU A 166 0.50 -16.52 5.52
N ARG A 167 -0.63 -16.86 6.18
CA ARG A 167 -0.73 -18.10 6.95
C ARG A 167 -0.59 -19.34 6.09
N ALA A 168 -1.12 -19.33 4.87
CA ALA A 168 -0.95 -20.45 3.93
C ALA A 168 0.52 -20.70 3.57
N LEU A 169 1.38 -19.67 3.57
CA LEU A 169 2.81 -19.83 3.33
C LEU A 169 3.52 -20.65 4.44
N GLN A 170 2.99 -20.68 5.67
CA GLN A 170 3.54 -21.53 6.75
C GLN A 170 3.45 -23.01 6.40
N SER A 171 2.35 -23.44 5.79
CA SER A 171 2.15 -24.83 5.40
C SER A 171 3.12 -25.29 4.30
N LEU A 172 3.53 -24.38 3.42
CA LEU A 172 4.51 -24.65 2.37
C LEU A 172 5.95 -24.76 2.88
N SER A 173 6.21 -24.27 4.11
CA SER A 173 7.56 -24.29 4.70
C SER A 173 7.88 -25.61 5.41
N ARG A 174 6.86 -26.46 5.66
CA ARG A 174 6.98 -27.75 6.34
C ARG A 174 7.18 -28.94 5.39
N LYS A 175 7.25 -28.68 4.07
CA LYS A 175 7.59 -29.67 3.03
C LYS A 175 9.00 -29.44 2.53
#